data_d4f46ce4a978a96118491ad41a448f44
#
_entry.id   d4f46ce4a978a96118491ad41a448f44
#
_cell.length_a   1.000
_cell.length_b   1.000
_cell.length_c   1.000
_cell.angle_alpha   90.00
_cell.angle_beta   90.00
_cell.angle_gamma   90.00
#
_symmetry.space_group_name_H-M   'P 1'
#
loop_
_entity.id
_entity.type
_entity.pdbx_description
1 polymer ?
#
loop_
_entity_poly.entity_id
_entity_poly.type
_entity_poly.pdbx_seq_one_letter_code
_entity_poly.pdbx_strand_id
1 'polypeptide(L)'
;MERLVPHYLPRDVVQVVTGGVPETTALLRERFDHIVFTGSTRVGKVVMRAAAEHLTPVTLELGGKSPAFVDGTMDPTVVARRMAWGKFTNAGQTCIAPDYVLVTPEAREPLLAALGEAVTQFFGADPQRSPDLGRIVDAAQHDRLVGLLDGHGGRVVVGGHHDADDRYYLAPTVVADPDPGSALLTEEIFGPILPVLTVRDVHEATAFVRDREHPLALYVFSSDDDVRRAFDRGTISGGMSVGAPLLHIAAPGLPFGGVGASGMGAYHGRWSVEEFSHRRSVLVKPASPDTLAVVYPPHPRWKRAVISRMLTPLTRPDVLAPARRAVRRLRG
;
A
#
# COMPACT_ATOMS: atom_id res chain seq x y z
N MET A 1 -8.41 25.85 -0.70
CA MET A 1 -9.46 25.13 -1.44
C MET A 1 -10.83 25.73 -1.17
N GLU A 2 -11.30 25.86 0.07
CA GLU A 2 -12.62 26.38 0.43
C GLU A 2 -12.99 27.70 -0.25
N ARG A 3 -12.06 28.67 -0.31
CA ARG A 3 -12.25 29.97 -1.00
C ARG A 3 -12.10 29.90 -2.52
N LEU A 4 -11.30 28.97 -3.05
CA LEU A 4 -11.01 28.91 -4.49
C LEU A 4 -12.00 28.05 -5.27
N VAL A 5 -12.37 26.88 -4.75
CA VAL A 5 -13.25 25.94 -5.48
C VAL A 5 -14.55 26.57 -5.94
N PRO A 6 -15.27 27.37 -5.11
CA PRO A 6 -16.54 28.00 -5.54
C PRO A 6 -16.40 29.05 -6.65
N HIS A 7 -15.18 29.50 -6.98
CA HIS A 7 -14.95 30.40 -8.10
C HIS A 7 -14.89 29.70 -9.45
N TYR A 8 -14.60 28.40 -9.45
CA TYR A 8 -14.37 27.62 -10.66
C TYR A 8 -15.38 26.51 -10.88
N LEU A 9 -15.99 26.01 -9.79
CA LEU A 9 -16.92 24.89 -9.84
C LEU A 9 -18.24 25.23 -9.16
N PRO A 10 -19.40 24.81 -9.73
CA PRO A 10 -20.71 25.03 -9.11
C PRO A 10 -20.79 24.34 -7.74
N ARG A 11 -21.40 25.04 -6.76
CA ARG A 11 -21.53 24.55 -5.38
C ARG A 11 -22.44 23.34 -5.22
N ASP A 12 -23.35 23.14 -6.14
CA ASP A 12 -24.24 21.97 -6.23
C ASP A 12 -23.53 20.73 -6.80
N VAL A 13 -22.33 20.91 -7.37
CA VAL A 13 -21.50 19.82 -7.92
C VAL A 13 -20.32 19.51 -6.99
N VAL A 14 -19.64 20.55 -6.48
CA VAL A 14 -18.46 20.37 -5.62
C VAL A 14 -18.55 21.29 -4.40
N GLN A 15 -18.51 20.68 -3.23
CA GLN A 15 -18.46 21.39 -1.95
C GLN A 15 -17.17 21.07 -1.21
N VAL A 16 -16.63 22.05 -0.51
CA VAL A 16 -15.47 21.90 0.37
C VAL A 16 -15.92 22.19 1.80
N VAL A 17 -15.76 21.18 2.67
CA VAL A 17 -15.98 21.33 4.11
C VAL A 17 -14.61 21.33 4.77
N THR A 18 -14.32 22.37 5.56
CA THR A 18 -13.08 22.48 6.34
C THR A 18 -13.39 22.29 7.82
N GLY A 19 -12.45 21.73 8.56
CA GLY A 19 -12.61 21.51 9.99
C GLY A 19 -11.71 20.40 10.53
N GLY A 20 -11.92 20.06 11.76
CA GLY A 20 -11.21 18.99 12.47
C GLY A 20 -12.07 17.73 12.67
N VAL A 21 -11.86 17.08 13.81
CA VAL A 21 -12.58 15.86 14.17
C VAL A 21 -14.11 16.07 14.29
N PRO A 22 -14.62 17.18 14.91
CA PRO A 22 -16.07 17.40 15.02
C PRO A 22 -16.76 17.49 13.66
N GLU A 23 -16.21 18.29 12.74
CA GLU A 23 -16.78 18.52 11.39
C GLU A 23 -16.72 17.25 10.54
N THR A 24 -15.60 16.52 10.59
CA THR A 24 -15.45 15.23 9.90
C THR A 24 -16.43 14.20 10.45
N THR A 25 -16.63 14.18 11.78
CA THR A 25 -17.61 13.28 12.42
C THR A 25 -19.03 13.62 12.00
N ALA A 26 -19.36 14.91 11.89
CA ALA A 26 -20.67 15.35 11.39
C ALA A 26 -20.86 14.95 9.93
N LEU A 27 -19.86 15.16 9.09
CA LEU A 27 -19.90 14.78 7.68
C LEU A 27 -20.09 13.26 7.49
N LEU A 28 -19.45 12.42 8.30
CA LEU A 28 -19.60 10.97 8.25
C LEU A 28 -20.99 10.44 8.66
N ARG A 29 -21.87 11.28 9.22
CA ARG A 29 -23.28 10.94 9.49
C ARG A 29 -24.18 11.12 8.28
N GLU A 30 -23.71 11.88 7.28
CA GLU A 30 -24.44 12.09 6.04
C GLU A 30 -24.38 10.82 5.17
N ARG A 31 -25.38 10.67 4.30
CA ARG A 31 -25.45 9.54 3.37
C ARG A 31 -24.68 9.88 2.10
N PHE A 32 -23.70 9.05 1.78
CA PHE A 32 -22.90 9.12 0.55
C PHE A 32 -23.07 7.86 -0.29
N ASP A 33 -22.91 7.97 -1.60
CA ASP A 33 -22.86 6.83 -2.51
C ASP A 33 -21.51 6.13 -2.51
N HIS A 34 -20.43 6.84 -2.13
CA HIS A 34 -19.07 6.33 -1.96
C HIS A 34 -18.26 7.26 -1.05
N ILE A 35 -17.37 6.70 -0.22
CA ILE A 35 -16.44 7.47 0.60
C ILE A 35 -15.01 7.07 0.24
N VAL A 36 -14.20 8.06 -0.12
CA VAL A 36 -12.74 7.91 -0.27
C VAL A 36 -12.07 8.55 0.94
N PHE A 37 -11.20 7.82 1.59
CA PHE A 37 -10.47 8.30 2.77
C PHE A 37 -8.99 7.97 2.66
N THR A 38 -8.13 8.96 2.92
CA THR A 38 -6.70 8.78 3.09
C THR A 38 -6.29 9.18 4.50
N GLY A 39 -5.57 8.31 5.20
CA GLY A 39 -5.11 8.59 6.57
C GLY A 39 -4.63 7.33 7.30
N SER A 40 -4.59 7.38 8.64
CA SER A 40 -4.13 6.24 9.44
C SER A 40 -5.13 5.09 9.44
N THR A 41 -4.63 3.85 9.58
CA THR A 41 -5.46 2.64 9.72
C THR A 41 -6.49 2.75 10.85
N ARG A 42 -6.12 3.41 11.96
CA ARG A 42 -7.02 3.66 13.09
C ARG A 42 -8.22 4.51 12.69
N VAL A 43 -8.00 5.58 11.94
CA VAL A 43 -9.09 6.47 11.48
C VAL A 43 -9.86 5.82 10.33
N GLY A 44 -9.20 5.09 9.42
CA GLY A 44 -9.87 4.31 8.38
C GLY A 44 -10.93 3.34 8.93
N LYS A 45 -10.63 2.69 10.06
CA LYS A 45 -11.61 1.84 10.77
C LYS A 45 -12.81 2.64 11.31
N VAL A 46 -12.63 3.90 11.70
CA VAL A 46 -13.73 4.79 12.10
C VAL A 46 -14.61 5.13 10.91
N VAL A 47 -14.00 5.53 9.80
CA VAL A 47 -14.71 5.84 8.54
C VAL A 47 -15.51 4.63 8.05
N MET A 48 -14.90 3.45 8.04
CA MET A 48 -15.56 2.22 7.62
C MET A 48 -16.77 1.87 8.50
N ARG A 49 -16.67 2.05 9.82
CA ARG A 49 -17.81 1.85 10.73
C ARG A 49 -18.96 2.82 10.44
N ALA A 50 -18.64 4.10 10.21
CA ALA A 50 -19.66 5.09 9.86
C ALA A 50 -20.33 4.79 8.52
N ALA A 51 -19.55 4.40 7.51
CA ALA A 51 -20.06 4.01 6.19
C ALA A 51 -21.02 2.80 6.26
N ALA A 52 -20.78 1.87 7.19
CA ALA A 52 -21.61 0.69 7.38
C ALA A 52 -23.07 1.01 7.77
N GLU A 53 -23.32 2.14 8.45
CA GLU A 53 -24.69 2.59 8.83
C GLU A 53 -25.58 2.80 7.59
N HIS A 54 -24.98 3.15 6.46
CA HIS A 54 -25.66 3.42 5.19
C HIS A 54 -25.32 2.41 4.10
N LEU A 55 -24.52 1.36 4.40
CA LEU A 55 -23.97 0.42 3.42
C LEU A 55 -23.19 1.13 2.30
N THR A 56 -22.55 2.25 2.62
CA THR A 56 -21.79 3.04 1.67
C THR A 56 -20.46 2.33 1.35
N PRO A 57 -20.15 2.08 0.07
CA PRO A 57 -18.83 1.59 -0.33
C PRO A 57 -17.71 2.55 0.08
N VAL A 58 -16.55 2.00 0.41
CA VAL A 58 -15.39 2.81 0.83
C VAL A 58 -14.15 2.43 0.02
N THR A 59 -13.36 3.45 -0.34
CA THR A 59 -11.98 3.29 -0.79
C THR A 59 -11.09 3.88 0.29
N LEU A 60 -10.24 3.05 0.88
CA LEU A 60 -9.39 3.44 2.01
C LEU A 60 -7.92 3.37 1.59
N GLU A 61 -7.26 4.52 1.63
CA GLU A 61 -5.82 4.66 1.45
C GLU A 61 -5.17 4.90 2.81
N LEU A 62 -4.58 3.85 3.34
CA LEU A 62 -4.07 3.85 4.70
C LEU A 62 -2.54 3.75 4.69
N GLY A 63 -1.94 3.78 5.87
CA GLY A 63 -0.51 3.65 6.01
C GLY A 63 -0.03 2.19 6.05
N GLY A 64 1.12 2.02 6.62
CA GLY A 64 1.73 0.71 6.82
C GLY A 64 3.25 0.79 6.85
N LYS A 65 3.88 -0.35 7.11
CA LYS A 65 5.34 -0.45 7.14
C LYS A 65 5.84 -0.98 5.80
N SER A 66 6.08 -0.07 4.85
CA SER A 66 6.55 -0.40 3.50
C SER A 66 8.01 -0.90 3.54
N PRO A 67 8.26 -2.22 3.34
CA PRO A 67 9.60 -2.79 3.37
C PRO A 67 10.40 -2.48 2.11
N ALA A 68 11.71 -2.42 2.25
CA ALA A 68 12.64 -2.51 1.14
C ALA A 68 13.62 -3.67 1.38
N PHE A 69 13.88 -4.48 0.35
CA PHE A 69 14.87 -5.55 0.40
C PHE A 69 16.07 -5.21 -0.48
N VAL A 70 17.27 -5.49 0.00
CA VAL A 70 18.55 -5.23 -0.69
C VAL A 70 19.47 -6.45 -0.55
N ASP A 71 19.89 -7.06 -1.66
CA ASP A 71 20.73 -8.26 -1.68
C ASP A 71 22.19 -8.02 -2.15
N GLY A 72 22.52 -6.76 -2.48
CA GLY A 72 23.87 -6.41 -2.93
C GLY A 72 24.16 -6.71 -4.41
N THR A 73 23.21 -7.24 -5.18
CA THR A 73 23.38 -7.48 -6.62
C THR A 73 23.33 -6.20 -7.46
N MET A 74 22.83 -5.10 -6.89
CA MET A 74 22.82 -3.76 -7.48
C MET A 74 23.91 -2.89 -6.85
N ASP A 75 24.40 -1.90 -7.60
CA ASP A 75 25.38 -0.90 -7.12
C ASP A 75 24.86 -0.23 -5.83
N PRO A 76 25.58 -0.31 -4.69
CA PRO A 76 25.15 0.22 -3.41
C PRO A 76 24.96 1.75 -3.43
N THR A 77 25.74 2.48 -4.21
CA THR A 77 25.61 3.94 -4.35
C THR A 77 24.27 4.29 -5.02
N VAL A 78 23.90 3.57 -6.08
CA VAL A 78 22.63 3.77 -6.76
C VAL A 78 21.46 3.40 -5.85
N VAL A 79 21.55 2.26 -5.14
CA VAL A 79 20.53 1.82 -4.18
C VAL A 79 20.35 2.85 -3.07
N ALA A 80 21.44 3.29 -2.45
CA ALA A 80 21.42 4.25 -1.35
C ALA A 80 20.82 5.61 -1.77
N ARG A 81 21.18 6.14 -2.94
CA ARG A 81 20.62 7.40 -3.46
C ARG A 81 19.11 7.28 -3.71
N ARG A 82 18.65 6.19 -4.30
CA ARG A 82 17.22 5.94 -4.52
C ARG A 82 16.47 5.74 -3.19
N MET A 83 17.08 5.03 -2.26
CA MET A 83 16.51 4.80 -0.93
C MET A 83 16.43 6.12 -0.13
N ALA A 84 17.50 6.90 -0.10
CA ALA A 84 17.55 8.20 0.58
C ALA A 84 16.53 9.17 -0.04
N TRP A 85 16.41 9.21 -1.36
CA TRP A 85 15.37 9.99 -2.04
C TRP A 85 13.97 9.54 -1.63
N GLY A 86 13.68 8.25 -1.71
CA GLY A 86 12.36 7.71 -1.37
C GLY A 86 12.00 7.88 0.11
N LYS A 87 13.00 7.75 1.01
CA LYS A 87 12.77 7.89 2.45
C LYS A 87 12.68 9.34 2.91
N PHE A 88 13.55 10.22 2.40
CA PHE A 88 13.68 11.57 2.96
C PHE A 88 12.89 12.63 2.18
N THR A 89 12.30 12.30 1.04
CA THR A 89 11.30 13.15 0.38
C THR A 89 10.18 13.47 1.38
N ASN A 90 9.80 14.76 1.47
CA ASN A 90 8.81 15.26 2.43
C ASN A 90 9.14 14.90 3.90
N ALA A 91 10.44 14.80 4.24
CA ALA A 91 10.91 14.33 5.55
C ALA A 91 10.33 12.96 5.94
N GLY A 92 10.10 12.07 4.97
CA GLY A 92 9.58 10.73 5.20
C GLY A 92 8.09 10.66 5.55
N GLN A 93 7.37 11.77 5.51
CA GLN A 93 5.93 11.85 5.80
C GLN A 93 5.12 11.48 4.56
N THR A 94 5.28 10.24 4.11
CA THR A 94 4.67 9.69 2.90
C THR A 94 4.30 8.23 3.14
N CYS A 95 3.07 7.84 2.85
CA CYS A 95 2.50 6.51 3.12
C CYS A 95 3.24 5.36 2.42
N ILE A 96 3.93 5.65 1.32
CA ILE A 96 4.75 4.70 0.58
C ILE A 96 6.26 4.95 0.73
N ALA A 97 6.72 5.81 1.64
CA ALA A 97 8.13 5.92 1.94
C ALA A 97 8.67 4.56 2.44
N PRO A 98 9.87 4.12 2.02
CA PRO A 98 10.49 2.95 2.64
C PRO A 98 10.52 3.11 4.16
N ASP A 99 9.85 2.19 4.87
CA ASP A 99 9.69 2.33 6.32
C ASP A 99 10.75 1.56 7.10
N TYR A 100 11.28 0.49 6.50
CA TYR A 100 12.47 -0.22 6.93
C TYR A 100 13.16 -0.94 5.77
N VAL A 101 14.41 -1.32 5.96
CA VAL A 101 15.22 -2.07 5.00
C VAL A 101 15.58 -3.42 5.59
N LEU A 102 15.38 -4.49 4.81
CA LEU A 102 15.94 -5.82 5.04
C LEU A 102 17.14 -5.98 4.11
N VAL A 103 18.31 -6.23 4.66
CA VAL A 103 19.56 -6.28 3.89
C VAL A 103 20.31 -7.58 4.18
N THR A 104 20.91 -8.21 3.14
CA THR A 104 21.78 -9.35 3.34
C THR A 104 23.10 -8.94 3.99
N PRO A 105 23.82 -9.88 4.68
CA PRO A 105 25.05 -9.53 5.38
C PRO A 105 26.11 -8.88 4.49
N GLU A 106 26.24 -9.36 3.25
CA GLU A 106 27.21 -8.88 2.27
C GLU A 106 26.93 -7.44 1.79
N ALA A 107 25.64 -7.08 1.69
CA ALA A 107 25.18 -5.79 1.23
C ALA A 107 25.14 -4.73 2.34
N ARG A 108 25.16 -5.14 3.60
CA ARG A 108 24.89 -4.28 4.76
C ARG A 108 25.86 -3.10 4.89
N GLU A 109 27.16 -3.37 5.06
CA GLU A 109 28.14 -2.30 5.28
C GLU A 109 28.28 -1.39 4.06
N PRO A 110 28.34 -1.90 2.81
CA PRO A 110 28.32 -1.04 1.64
C PRO A 110 27.08 -0.12 1.57
N LEU A 111 25.91 -0.66 1.90
CA LEU A 111 24.65 0.13 1.89
C LEU A 111 24.68 1.22 2.98
N LEU A 112 25.08 0.89 4.22
CA LEU A 112 25.13 1.85 5.32
C LEU A 112 26.08 3.00 5.03
N ALA A 113 27.28 2.71 4.50
CA ALA A 113 28.23 3.72 4.10
C ALA A 113 27.66 4.64 2.99
N ALA A 114 27.10 4.03 1.93
CA ALA A 114 26.51 4.76 0.81
C ALA A 114 25.29 5.59 1.21
N LEU A 115 24.49 5.17 2.21
CA LEU A 115 23.39 5.97 2.76
C LEU A 115 23.88 7.23 3.44
N GLY A 116 24.97 7.16 4.22
CA GLY A 116 25.60 8.34 4.82
C GLY A 116 26.09 9.34 3.77
N GLU A 117 26.74 8.84 2.71
CA GLU A 117 27.19 9.66 1.58
C GLU A 117 25.99 10.29 0.85
N ALA A 118 24.92 9.53 0.60
CA ALA A 118 23.72 10.03 -0.07
C ALA A 118 23.03 11.15 0.74
N VAL A 119 22.93 11.01 2.06
CA VAL A 119 22.39 12.05 2.94
C VAL A 119 23.24 13.32 2.86
N THR A 120 24.55 13.19 2.93
CA THR A 120 25.48 14.32 2.80
C THR A 120 25.39 14.97 1.43
N GLN A 121 25.26 14.17 0.36
CA GLN A 121 25.12 14.68 -1.00
C GLN A 121 23.82 15.46 -1.20
N PHE A 122 22.71 15.01 -0.61
CA PHE A 122 21.39 15.61 -0.81
C PHE A 122 21.17 16.85 0.07
N PHE A 123 21.65 16.80 1.30
CA PHE A 123 21.30 17.81 2.30
C PHE A 123 22.50 18.59 2.86
N GLY A 124 23.73 18.30 2.37
CA GLY A 124 24.96 18.93 2.85
C GLY A 124 25.48 18.31 4.15
N ALA A 125 26.57 18.90 4.66
CA ALA A 125 27.18 18.48 5.92
C ALA A 125 26.34 18.84 7.15
N ASP A 126 25.45 19.83 7.01
CA ASP A 126 24.50 20.26 8.04
C ASP A 126 23.07 20.21 7.44
N PRO A 127 22.38 19.07 7.53
CA PRO A 127 21.03 18.91 6.99
C PRO A 127 19.99 19.87 7.58
N GLN A 128 20.21 20.37 8.81
CA GLN A 128 19.30 21.34 9.44
C GLN A 128 19.23 22.65 8.63
N ARG A 129 20.33 23.04 7.99
CA ARG A 129 20.41 24.24 7.15
C ARG A 129 20.04 24.01 5.69
N SER A 130 19.79 22.77 5.31
CA SER A 130 19.43 22.47 3.92
C SER A 130 18.06 23.04 3.57
N PRO A 131 17.94 23.78 2.44
CA PRO A 131 16.65 24.23 1.94
C PRO A 131 15.81 23.09 1.35
N ASP A 132 16.43 21.94 1.07
CA ASP A 132 15.82 20.80 0.42
C ASP A 132 15.23 19.77 1.41
N LEU A 133 15.48 19.94 2.71
CA LEU A 133 14.93 19.07 3.75
C LEU A 133 13.67 19.68 4.36
N GLY A 134 12.56 18.94 4.27
CA GLY A 134 11.30 19.29 4.92
C GLY A 134 11.39 19.31 6.46
N ARG A 135 10.31 19.71 7.08
CA ARG A 135 10.13 19.70 8.54
C ARG A 135 8.96 18.80 8.92
N ILE A 136 8.92 18.33 10.15
CA ILE A 136 7.78 17.56 10.68
C ILE A 136 6.57 18.51 10.81
N VAL A 137 5.39 17.98 10.51
CA VAL A 137 4.18 18.79 10.34
C VAL A 137 3.73 19.53 11.59
N ASP A 138 3.91 18.94 12.76
CA ASP A 138 3.52 19.50 14.05
C ASP A 138 4.32 18.91 15.23
N ALA A 139 4.16 19.51 16.41
CA ALA A 139 4.82 19.11 17.64
C ALA A 139 4.50 17.66 18.03
N ALA A 140 3.24 17.24 17.94
CA ALA A 140 2.82 15.91 18.36
C ALA A 140 3.50 14.81 17.52
N GLN A 141 3.63 15.03 16.21
CA GLN A 141 4.35 14.10 15.33
C GLN A 141 5.86 14.15 15.56
N HIS A 142 6.43 15.32 15.83
CA HIS A 142 7.84 15.44 16.18
C HIS A 142 8.16 14.66 17.46
N ASP A 143 7.41 14.88 18.53
CA ASP A 143 7.61 14.21 19.81
C ASP A 143 7.44 12.68 19.68
N ARG A 144 6.45 12.24 18.91
CA ARG A 144 6.28 10.81 18.59
C ARG A 144 7.51 10.23 17.89
N LEU A 145 8.04 10.93 16.90
CA LEU A 145 9.21 10.47 16.14
C LEU A 145 10.49 10.47 16.99
N VAL A 146 10.68 11.46 17.84
CA VAL A 146 11.77 11.46 18.81
C VAL A 146 11.64 10.27 19.75
N GLY A 147 10.43 10.00 20.25
CA GLY A 147 10.17 8.83 21.09
C GLY A 147 10.45 7.49 20.40
N LEU A 148 10.31 7.40 19.07
CA LEU A 148 10.70 6.20 18.32
C LEU A 148 12.22 5.97 18.29
N LEU A 149 13.01 7.00 18.47
CA LEU A 149 14.47 6.89 18.59
C LEU A 149 14.92 6.45 19.99
N ASP A 150 14.03 6.46 20.97
CA ASP A 150 14.34 5.96 22.30
C ASP A 150 14.14 4.43 22.36
N GLY A 151 15.09 3.72 22.96
CA GLY A 151 14.96 2.29 23.24
C GLY A 151 14.89 1.38 22.02
N HIS A 152 15.35 1.83 20.85
CA HIS A 152 15.32 1.03 19.61
C HIS A 152 16.32 -0.15 19.60
N GLY A 153 17.30 -0.19 20.53
CA GLY A 153 18.27 -1.30 20.68
C GLY A 153 19.33 -1.38 19.58
N GLY A 154 19.21 -0.61 18.51
CA GLY A 154 20.15 -0.59 17.41
C GLY A 154 21.21 0.53 17.53
N ARG A 155 21.99 0.72 16.47
CA ARG A 155 23.03 1.74 16.37
C ARG A 155 22.65 2.82 15.36
N VAL A 156 22.55 4.09 15.81
CA VAL A 156 22.43 5.23 14.88
C VAL A 156 23.73 5.38 14.09
N VAL A 157 23.65 5.29 12.77
CA VAL A 157 24.81 5.42 11.86
C VAL A 157 24.83 6.74 11.09
N VAL A 158 23.66 7.37 10.94
CA VAL A 158 23.49 8.69 10.32
C VAL A 158 22.46 9.45 11.12
N GLY A 159 22.62 10.75 11.33
CA GLY A 159 21.64 11.64 11.93
C GLY A 159 21.44 11.44 13.44
N GLY A 160 20.19 11.34 13.87
CA GLY A 160 19.78 11.21 15.27
C GLY A 160 19.56 12.56 15.99
N HIS A 161 19.88 13.67 15.35
CA HIS A 161 19.68 15.01 15.94
C HIS A 161 18.27 15.53 15.64
N HIS A 162 17.72 16.26 16.59
CA HIS A 162 16.43 16.91 16.45
C HIS A 162 16.43 18.29 17.15
N ASP A 163 15.53 19.17 16.70
CA ASP A 163 15.39 20.51 17.23
C ASP A 163 13.92 20.95 17.07
N ALA A 164 13.17 20.97 18.16
CA ALA A 164 11.77 21.36 18.16
C ALA A 164 11.59 22.86 17.84
N ASP A 165 12.57 23.71 18.20
CA ASP A 165 12.49 25.15 18.03
C ASP A 165 12.75 25.55 16.56
N ASP A 166 13.50 24.73 15.77
CA ASP A 166 13.64 24.90 14.33
C ASP A 166 12.50 24.20 13.59
N ARG A 167 11.27 24.65 13.83
CA ARG A 167 10.08 24.18 13.11
C ARG A 167 9.95 22.65 13.10
N TYR A 168 10.25 22.02 14.23
CA TYR A 168 10.20 20.56 14.41
C TYR A 168 11.19 19.80 13.51
N TYR A 169 12.44 20.24 13.48
CA TYR A 169 13.50 19.57 12.75
C TYR A 169 13.80 18.20 13.33
N LEU A 170 13.91 17.21 12.44
CA LEU A 170 14.45 15.88 12.72
C LEU A 170 15.40 15.50 11.58
N ALA A 171 16.63 15.18 11.92
CA ALA A 171 17.66 14.81 10.95
C ALA A 171 17.28 13.55 10.16
N PRO A 172 17.66 13.45 8.88
CA PRO A 172 17.68 12.18 8.17
C PRO A 172 18.48 11.16 8.99
N THR A 173 17.82 10.14 9.50
CA THR A 173 18.39 9.21 10.48
C THR A 173 18.36 7.79 9.94
N VAL A 174 19.50 7.09 10.05
CA VAL A 174 19.62 5.66 9.73
C VAL A 174 20.00 4.91 11.00
N VAL A 175 19.22 3.87 11.33
CA VAL A 175 19.42 3.02 12.51
C VAL A 175 19.73 1.60 12.04
N ALA A 176 20.95 1.12 12.33
CA ALA A 176 21.36 -0.24 11.99
C ALA A 176 20.94 -1.22 13.10
N ASP A 177 20.38 -2.34 12.69
CA ASP A 177 19.95 -3.50 13.50
C ASP A 177 19.18 -3.10 14.78
N PRO A 178 18.07 -2.35 14.66
CA PRO A 178 17.19 -2.13 15.79
C PRO A 178 16.55 -3.44 16.25
N ASP A 179 16.13 -3.49 17.52
CA ASP A 179 15.39 -4.63 18.06
C ASP A 179 14.11 -4.87 17.21
N PRO A 180 13.90 -6.08 16.68
CA PRO A 180 12.70 -6.42 15.92
C PRO A 180 11.37 -6.17 16.63
N GLY A 181 11.36 -6.13 17.97
CA GLY A 181 10.20 -5.78 18.80
C GLY A 181 10.06 -4.30 19.11
N SER A 182 11.01 -3.46 18.72
CA SER A 182 10.96 -2.01 18.98
C SER A 182 9.83 -1.31 18.23
N ALA A 183 9.41 -0.16 18.73
CA ALA A 183 8.40 0.69 18.07
C ALA A 183 8.82 1.09 16.65
N LEU A 184 10.13 1.25 16.38
CA LEU A 184 10.64 1.51 15.03
C LEU A 184 10.25 0.43 14.01
N LEU A 185 10.04 -0.82 14.43
CA LEU A 185 9.71 -1.94 13.54
C LEU A 185 8.27 -2.43 13.67
N THR A 186 7.52 -1.93 14.65
CA THR A 186 6.12 -2.34 14.86
C THR A 186 5.11 -1.24 14.52
N GLU A 187 5.52 0.04 14.55
CA GLU A 187 4.68 1.18 14.20
C GLU A 187 5.13 1.82 12.88
N GLU A 188 4.19 2.38 12.11
CA GLU A 188 4.52 3.20 10.94
C GLU A 188 5.29 4.44 11.38
N ILE A 189 6.47 4.65 10.79
CA ILE A 189 7.36 5.74 11.19
C ILE A 189 6.78 7.08 10.72
N PHE A 190 6.43 7.21 9.45
CA PHE A 190 5.93 8.45 8.84
C PHE A 190 6.82 9.66 9.17
N GLY A 191 8.14 9.47 9.00
CA GLY A 191 9.17 10.43 9.37
C GLY A 191 10.54 10.02 8.81
N PRO A 192 11.59 10.86 8.99
CA PRO A 192 12.89 10.69 8.34
C PRO A 192 13.82 9.71 9.10
N ILE A 193 13.28 8.60 9.58
CA ILE A 193 14.05 7.54 10.27
C ILE A 193 13.98 6.27 9.45
N LEU A 194 15.12 5.70 9.08
CA LEU A 194 15.26 4.47 8.30
C LEU A 194 15.95 3.38 9.10
N PRO A 195 15.20 2.43 9.67
CA PRO A 195 15.76 1.20 10.23
C PRO A 195 16.31 0.28 9.13
N VAL A 196 17.47 -0.30 9.35
CA VAL A 196 18.12 -1.28 8.46
C VAL A 196 18.40 -2.54 9.26
N LEU A 197 17.73 -3.64 8.93
CA LEU A 197 17.87 -4.95 9.59
C LEU A 197 18.63 -5.91 8.71
N THR A 198 19.53 -6.66 9.31
CA THR A 198 20.21 -7.75 8.63
C THR A 198 19.32 -9.00 8.63
N VAL A 199 19.16 -9.59 7.45
CA VAL A 199 18.48 -10.88 7.24
C VAL A 199 19.42 -11.81 6.48
N ARG A 200 19.35 -13.12 6.72
CA ARG A 200 20.27 -14.09 6.13
C ARG A 200 20.13 -14.17 4.60
N ASP A 201 18.88 -14.13 4.12
CA ASP A 201 18.56 -14.37 2.72
C ASP A 201 17.14 -13.88 2.36
N VAL A 202 16.74 -14.09 1.11
CA VAL A 202 15.41 -13.77 0.59
C VAL A 202 14.28 -14.53 1.29
N HIS A 203 14.54 -15.73 1.79
CA HIS A 203 13.51 -16.54 2.45
C HIS A 203 13.16 -15.97 3.83
N GLU A 204 14.17 -15.56 4.59
CA GLU A 204 13.97 -14.88 5.86
C GLU A 204 13.30 -13.50 5.63
N ALA A 205 13.74 -12.76 4.62
CA ALA A 205 13.14 -11.47 4.27
C ALA A 205 11.65 -11.60 3.90
N THR A 206 11.30 -12.56 3.05
CA THR A 206 9.89 -12.80 2.67
C THR A 206 9.05 -13.30 3.83
N ALA A 207 9.60 -14.14 4.71
CA ALA A 207 8.94 -14.57 5.94
C ALA A 207 8.69 -13.37 6.87
N PHE A 208 9.69 -12.51 7.06
CA PHE A 208 9.59 -11.32 7.90
C PHE A 208 8.47 -10.37 7.42
N VAL A 209 8.32 -10.19 6.12
CA VAL A 209 7.24 -9.38 5.53
C VAL A 209 5.88 -10.06 5.69
N ARG A 210 5.80 -11.36 5.40
CA ARG A 210 4.54 -12.13 5.46
C ARG A 210 3.95 -12.22 6.86
N ASP A 211 4.80 -12.27 7.89
CA ASP A 211 4.38 -12.42 9.28
C ASP A 211 3.90 -11.09 9.90
N ARG A 212 3.78 -10.03 9.07
CA ARG A 212 3.31 -8.69 9.43
C ARG A 212 2.09 -8.28 8.64
N GLU A 213 1.46 -7.18 9.04
CA GLU A 213 0.36 -6.58 8.30
C GLU A 213 0.80 -6.22 6.86
N HIS A 214 -0.11 -6.38 5.91
CA HIS A 214 0.17 -6.12 4.50
C HIS A 214 0.49 -4.65 4.25
N PRO A 215 1.69 -4.34 3.73
CA PRO A 215 2.11 -2.95 3.49
C PRO A 215 1.42 -2.37 2.25
N LEU A 216 1.33 -1.03 2.21
CA LEU A 216 0.86 -0.31 1.03
C LEU A 216 1.83 -0.46 -0.14
N ALA A 217 3.13 -0.41 0.12
CA ALA A 217 4.16 -0.61 -0.90
C ALA A 217 5.24 -1.59 -0.42
N LEU A 218 5.86 -2.29 -1.38
CA LEU A 218 7.00 -3.17 -1.18
C LEU A 218 8.06 -2.88 -2.24
N TYR A 219 9.32 -2.81 -1.83
CA TYR A 219 10.45 -2.46 -2.69
C TYR A 219 11.48 -3.57 -2.73
N VAL A 220 11.94 -3.93 -3.94
CA VAL A 220 12.98 -4.96 -4.12
C VAL A 220 14.13 -4.36 -4.91
N PHE A 221 15.30 -4.28 -4.30
CA PHE A 221 16.54 -3.87 -4.93
C PHE A 221 17.41 -5.09 -5.19
N SER A 222 17.10 -5.79 -6.26
CA SER A 222 17.81 -6.98 -6.73
C SER A 222 17.84 -7.03 -8.25
N SER A 223 18.94 -7.47 -8.81
CA SER A 223 19.05 -7.81 -10.23
C SER A 223 18.68 -9.27 -10.52
N ASP A 224 18.49 -10.09 -9.49
CA ASP A 224 18.11 -11.50 -9.59
C ASP A 224 16.59 -11.66 -9.74
N ASP A 225 16.17 -12.30 -10.84
CA ASP A 225 14.76 -12.56 -11.13
C ASP A 225 14.14 -13.60 -10.19
N ASP A 226 14.91 -14.53 -9.60
CA ASP A 226 14.40 -15.48 -8.60
C ASP A 226 14.06 -14.78 -7.30
N VAL A 227 14.87 -13.83 -6.88
CA VAL A 227 14.60 -12.96 -5.72
C VAL A 227 13.33 -12.14 -5.96
N ARG A 228 13.18 -11.52 -7.14
CA ARG A 228 11.96 -10.75 -7.48
C ARG A 228 10.73 -11.63 -7.46
N ARG A 229 10.81 -12.85 -8.04
CA ARG A 229 9.72 -13.84 -8.02
C ARG A 229 9.38 -14.34 -6.61
N ALA A 230 10.38 -14.45 -5.74
CA ALA A 230 10.17 -14.86 -4.35
C ALA A 230 9.29 -13.85 -3.60
N PHE A 231 9.55 -12.56 -3.77
CA PHE A 231 8.71 -11.51 -3.19
C PHE A 231 7.33 -11.44 -3.83
N ASP A 232 7.23 -11.47 -5.16
CA ASP A 232 5.98 -11.42 -5.92
C ASP A 232 5.01 -12.55 -5.53
N ARG A 233 5.53 -13.76 -5.32
CA ARG A 233 4.72 -14.93 -4.98
C ARG A 233 4.59 -15.21 -3.48
N GLY A 234 5.54 -14.74 -2.70
CA GLY A 234 5.67 -15.04 -1.27
C GLY A 234 5.10 -13.98 -0.33
N THR A 235 4.70 -12.81 -0.85
CA THR A 235 4.20 -11.69 -0.05
C THR A 235 2.93 -11.08 -0.65
N ILE A 236 2.22 -10.30 0.15
CA ILE A 236 1.07 -9.50 -0.30
C ILE A 236 1.33 -8.05 0.08
N SER A 237 1.12 -7.14 -0.88
CA SER A 237 1.22 -5.69 -0.68
C SER A 237 0.24 -4.96 -1.61
N GLY A 238 -0.04 -3.69 -1.35
CA GLY A 238 -0.82 -2.85 -2.27
C GLY A 238 -0.13 -2.71 -3.63
N GLY A 239 1.16 -2.43 -3.63
CA GLY A 239 2.00 -2.41 -4.83
C GLY A 239 3.41 -2.90 -4.55
N MET A 240 4.08 -3.42 -5.59
CA MET A 240 5.50 -3.78 -5.55
C MET A 240 6.27 -3.00 -6.62
N SER A 241 7.44 -2.45 -6.26
CA SER A 241 8.31 -1.75 -7.20
C SER A 241 9.73 -2.29 -7.10
N VAL A 242 10.34 -2.56 -8.25
CA VAL A 242 11.70 -3.09 -8.33
C VAL A 242 12.68 -1.98 -8.70
N GLY A 243 13.73 -1.86 -7.93
CA GLY A 243 14.85 -0.94 -8.17
C GLY A 243 14.59 0.54 -7.89
N ALA A 244 13.36 0.95 -7.51
CA ALA A 244 13.09 2.34 -7.15
C ALA A 244 11.87 2.46 -6.22
N PRO A 245 11.92 3.26 -5.15
CA PRO A 245 10.76 3.56 -4.33
C PRO A 245 9.88 4.63 -5.01
N LEU A 246 8.66 4.81 -4.53
CA LEU A 246 7.68 5.84 -4.88
C LEU A 246 7.17 5.80 -6.34
N LEU A 247 7.96 5.43 -7.33
CA LEU A 247 7.66 5.62 -8.76
C LEU A 247 6.39 4.89 -9.24
N HIS A 248 5.98 3.81 -8.59
CA HIS A 248 4.79 3.05 -9.00
C HIS A 248 3.49 3.85 -8.88
N ILE A 249 3.41 4.82 -7.94
CA ILE A 249 2.25 5.71 -7.80
C ILE A 249 2.09 6.66 -9.01
N ALA A 250 3.20 7.02 -9.65
CA ALA A 250 3.20 7.91 -10.81
C ALA A 250 2.98 7.17 -12.15
N ALA A 251 2.92 5.85 -12.15
CA ALA A 251 2.76 5.05 -13.37
C ALA A 251 1.28 5.01 -13.81
N PRO A 252 0.89 5.66 -14.94
CA PRO A 252 -0.53 5.88 -15.27
C PRO A 252 -1.34 4.60 -15.53
N GLY A 253 -0.66 3.49 -15.83
CA GLY A 253 -1.30 2.21 -16.15
C GLY A 253 -1.45 1.27 -14.96
N LEU A 254 -0.91 1.61 -13.80
CA LEU A 254 -0.96 0.78 -12.61
C LEU A 254 -2.08 1.24 -11.67
N PRO A 255 -2.83 0.30 -11.06
CA PRO A 255 -3.71 0.63 -9.94
C PRO A 255 -2.86 1.03 -8.73
N PHE A 256 -3.36 1.95 -7.93
CA PHE A 256 -2.80 2.30 -6.64
C PHE A 256 -3.83 2.07 -5.55
N GLY A 257 -3.48 1.34 -4.50
CA GLY A 257 -4.36 1.03 -3.39
C GLY A 257 -3.75 -0.01 -2.46
N GLY A 258 -4.27 -0.07 -1.23
CA GLY A 258 -3.79 -0.97 -0.17
C GLY A 258 -4.53 -2.29 -0.09
N VAL A 259 -4.08 -3.17 0.81
CA VAL A 259 -4.68 -4.46 1.11
C VAL A 259 -4.77 -4.65 2.63
N GLY A 260 -5.95 -4.94 3.16
CA GLY A 260 -6.14 -5.19 4.60
C GLY A 260 -5.83 -3.97 5.45
N ALA A 261 -4.78 -4.01 6.27
CA ALA A 261 -4.40 -2.91 7.15
C ALA A 261 -3.92 -1.66 6.40
N SER A 262 -3.40 -1.82 5.16
CA SER A 262 -2.98 -0.70 4.32
C SER A 262 -4.09 -0.12 3.44
N GLY A 263 -5.28 -0.73 3.40
CA GLY A 263 -6.43 -0.15 2.70
C GLY A 263 -7.31 -1.14 1.97
N MET A 264 -8.20 -0.61 1.15
CA MET A 264 -9.08 -1.35 0.23
C MET A 264 -9.52 -0.44 -0.92
N GLY A 265 -9.83 -1.05 -2.06
CA GLY A 265 -10.06 -0.35 -3.31
C GLY A 265 -8.74 0.00 -4.02
N ALA A 266 -8.83 0.43 -5.26
CA ALA A 266 -7.68 0.86 -6.04
C ALA A 266 -8.10 1.86 -7.10
N TYR A 267 -7.31 2.89 -7.33
CA TYR A 267 -7.62 3.95 -8.28
C TYR A 267 -6.39 4.33 -9.12
N HIS A 268 -6.40 5.37 -9.85
CA HIS A 268 -5.55 5.88 -10.92
C HIS A 268 -6.01 5.42 -12.32
N GLY A 269 -6.06 6.39 -13.24
CA GLY A 269 -6.43 6.16 -14.63
C GLY A 269 -7.79 5.44 -14.76
N ARG A 270 -7.81 4.35 -15.55
CA ARG A 270 -9.03 3.56 -15.75
C ARG A 270 -9.58 2.94 -14.46
N TRP A 271 -8.71 2.64 -13.51
CA TRP A 271 -9.10 2.01 -12.23
C TRP A 271 -9.97 2.95 -11.40
N SER A 272 -9.73 4.28 -11.47
CA SER A 272 -10.62 5.27 -10.85
C SER A 272 -12.03 5.23 -11.44
N VAL A 273 -12.14 5.06 -12.76
CA VAL A 273 -13.46 4.94 -13.40
C VAL A 273 -14.16 3.67 -12.96
N GLU A 274 -13.43 2.56 -12.85
CA GLU A 274 -14.00 1.29 -12.39
C GLU A 274 -14.41 1.33 -10.92
N GLU A 275 -13.59 1.93 -10.06
CA GLU A 275 -13.80 2.03 -8.61
C GLU A 275 -14.99 2.93 -8.25
N PHE A 276 -15.10 4.09 -8.93
CA PHE A 276 -16.11 5.10 -8.61
C PHE A 276 -17.36 5.02 -9.52
N SER A 277 -17.55 3.89 -10.23
CA SER A 277 -18.69 3.68 -11.11
C SER A 277 -19.47 2.43 -10.74
N HIS A 278 -20.80 2.54 -10.72
CA HIS A 278 -21.65 1.38 -10.55
C HIS A 278 -21.89 0.67 -11.89
N ARG A 279 -21.58 -0.63 -11.95
CA ARG A 279 -21.87 -1.48 -13.12
C ARG A 279 -23.28 -2.06 -13.01
N ARG A 280 -24.22 -1.47 -13.77
CA ARG A 280 -25.60 -1.97 -13.84
C ARG A 280 -25.77 -2.93 -15.02
N SER A 281 -26.19 -4.15 -14.74
CA SER A 281 -26.60 -5.07 -15.81
C SER A 281 -27.99 -4.70 -16.31
N VAL A 282 -28.17 -4.73 -17.63
CA VAL A 282 -29.47 -4.53 -18.29
C VAL A 282 -29.72 -5.70 -19.23
N LEU A 283 -30.78 -6.44 -18.97
CA LEU A 283 -31.26 -7.50 -19.85
C LEU A 283 -32.51 -7.02 -20.59
N VAL A 284 -32.47 -7.00 -21.92
CA VAL A 284 -33.61 -6.73 -22.77
C VAL A 284 -34.09 -8.04 -23.41
N LYS A 285 -35.27 -8.46 -23.04
CA LYS A 285 -35.91 -9.67 -23.61
C LYS A 285 -37.07 -9.25 -24.48
N PRO A 286 -37.08 -9.53 -25.81
CA PRO A 286 -38.23 -9.29 -26.67
C PRO A 286 -39.45 -10.06 -26.19
N ALA A 287 -40.62 -9.43 -26.29
CA ALA A 287 -41.89 -10.08 -25.92
C ALA A 287 -42.30 -11.17 -26.91
N SER A 288 -41.90 -11.05 -28.18
CA SER A 288 -42.22 -12.02 -29.24
C SER A 288 -40.94 -12.46 -29.96
N PRO A 289 -40.74 -13.77 -30.19
CA PRO A 289 -41.55 -14.88 -29.66
C PRO A 289 -41.31 -15.02 -28.14
N ASP A 290 -42.36 -15.41 -27.40
CA ASP A 290 -42.23 -15.67 -25.96
C ASP A 290 -41.52 -17.01 -25.70
N THR A 291 -40.19 -16.96 -25.72
CA THR A 291 -39.35 -18.13 -25.44
C THR A 291 -39.34 -18.52 -23.96
N LEU A 292 -39.91 -17.69 -23.06
CA LEU A 292 -40.08 -18.04 -21.64
C LEU A 292 -41.26 -18.97 -21.39
N ALA A 293 -42.15 -19.17 -22.38
CA ALA A 293 -43.27 -20.09 -22.27
C ALA A 293 -42.86 -21.53 -21.86
N VAL A 294 -41.59 -21.92 -22.13
CA VAL A 294 -41.06 -23.21 -21.71
C VAL A 294 -40.90 -23.35 -20.19
N VAL A 295 -40.66 -22.22 -19.49
CA VAL A 295 -40.49 -22.20 -18.03
C VAL A 295 -41.76 -21.82 -17.27
N TYR A 296 -42.85 -21.47 -17.95
CA TYR A 296 -44.14 -21.17 -17.29
C TYR A 296 -44.90 -22.45 -16.92
N PRO A 297 -45.62 -22.43 -15.79
CA PRO A 297 -46.55 -23.53 -15.48
C PRO A 297 -47.62 -23.68 -16.56
N PRO A 298 -48.20 -24.89 -16.69
CA PRO A 298 -47.88 -26.13 -15.99
C PRO A 298 -46.54 -26.75 -16.47
N HIS A 299 -45.91 -27.54 -15.59
CA HIS A 299 -44.63 -28.19 -15.88
C HIS A 299 -44.79 -29.69 -16.18
N PRO A 300 -45.26 -30.08 -17.38
CA PRO A 300 -45.28 -31.47 -17.79
C PRO A 300 -43.86 -32.05 -17.85
N ARG A 301 -43.72 -33.39 -17.94
CA ARG A 301 -42.40 -34.07 -17.87
C ARG A 301 -41.37 -33.49 -18.84
N TRP A 302 -41.80 -33.17 -20.07
CA TRP A 302 -40.87 -32.59 -21.05
C TRP A 302 -40.32 -31.20 -20.66
N LYS A 303 -41.19 -30.32 -20.12
CA LYS A 303 -40.73 -29.00 -19.64
C LYS A 303 -39.74 -29.13 -18.48
N ARG A 304 -40.03 -30.06 -17.55
CA ARG A 304 -39.08 -30.33 -16.43
C ARG A 304 -37.74 -30.80 -16.93
N ALA A 305 -37.70 -31.66 -17.96
CA ALA A 305 -36.44 -32.12 -18.58
C ALA A 305 -35.66 -30.96 -19.21
N VAL A 306 -36.34 -30.05 -19.93
CA VAL A 306 -35.71 -28.85 -20.52
C VAL A 306 -35.17 -27.91 -19.45
N ILE A 307 -35.97 -27.60 -18.42
CA ILE A 307 -35.58 -26.75 -17.31
C ILE A 307 -34.37 -27.36 -16.57
N SER A 308 -34.44 -28.67 -16.29
CA SER A 308 -33.32 -29.37 -15.64
C SER A 308 -32.02 -29.25 -16.46
N ARG A 309 -32.13 -29.39 -17.79
CA ARG A 309 -30.95 -29.22 -18.67
C ARG A 309 -30.42 -27.79 -18.73
N MET A 310 -31.31 -26.78 -18.66
CA MET A 310 -30.92 -25.37 -18.60
C MET A 310 -30.22 -25.01 -17.27
N LEU A 311 -30.68 -25.62 -16.17
CA LEU A 311 -30.14 -25.37 -14.83
C LEU A 311 -28.89 -26.23 -14.52
N THR A 312 -28.66 -27.30 -15.30
CA THR A 312 -27.45 -28.09 -15.15
C THR A 312 -26.27 -27.24 -15.65
N PRO A 313 -25.26 -26.92 -14.81
CA PRO A 313 -24.10 -26.19 -15.25
C PRO A 313 -23.50 -26.93 -16.45
N LEU A 314 -23.23 -26.21 -17.54
CA LEU A 314 -22.36 -26.70 -18.59
C LEU A 314 -21.02 -26.96 -17.96
N THR A 315 -20.84 -28.17 -17.39
CA THR A 315 -19.50 -28.61 -16.96
C THR A 315 -18.64 -28.55 -18.20
N ARG A 316 -17.76 -27.55 -18.26
CA ARG A 316 -16.66 -27.59 -19.25
C ARG A 316 -16.05 -28.98 -19.11
N PRO A 317 -15.87 -29.73 -20.21
CA PRO A 317 -15.20 -31.02 -20.12
C PRO A 317 -13.90 -30.77 -19.33
N ASP A 318 -13.69 -31.59 -18.29
CA ASP A 318 -12.49 -31.46 -17.45
C ASP A 318 -11.27 -31.72 -18.35
N VAL A 319 -10.72 -30.60 -18.88
CA VAL A 319 -9.56 -30.62 -19.81
C VAL A 319 -8.36 -31.31 -19.15
N LEU A 320 -8.37 -31.38 -17.80
CA LEU A 320 -7.33 -32.03 -17.01
C LEU A 320 -7.65 -33.51 -16.66
N ALA A 321 -8.83 -34.00 -17.00
CA ALA A 321 -9.19 -35.38 -16.74
C ALA A 321 -8.22 -36.42 -17.36
N PRO A 322 -7.71 -36.24 -18.61
CA PRO A 322 -6.69 -37.11 -19.17
C PRO A 322 -5.37 -37.06 -18.41
N ALA A 323 -4.93 -35.86 -18.02
CA ALA A 323 -3.69 -35.69 -17.25
C ALA A 323 -3.80 -36.30 -15.84
N ARG A 324 -4.94 -36.13 -15.17
CA ARG A 324 -5.18 -36.75 -13.85
C ARG A 324 -5.22 -38.28 -13.93
N ARG A 325 -5.76 -38.87 -15.00
CA ARG A 325 -5.73 -40.32 -15.25
C ARG A 325 -4.31 -40.83 -15.53
N ALA A 326 -3.51 -40.08 -16.28
CA ALA A 326 -2.11 -40.42 -16.53
C ALA A 326 -1.25 -40.42 -15.24
N VAL A 327 -1.40 -39.41 -14.41
CA VAL A 327 -0.70 -39.33 -13.11
C VAL A 327 -1.12 -40.45 -12.15
N ARG A 328 -2.40 -40.84 -12.13
CA ARG A 328 -2.86 -41.98 -11.34
C ARG A 328 -2.25 -43.34 -11.80
N ARG A 329 -2.01 -43.49 -13.13
CA ARG A 329 -1.38 -44.72 -13.67
C ARG A 329 0.13 -44.80 -13.43
N LEU A 330 0.76 -43.66 -13.16
CA LEU A 330 2.21 -43.61 -12.82
C LEU A 330 2.50 -43.76 -11.32
N ARG A 331 1.47 -43.74 -10.46
CA ARG A 331 1.60 -43.90 -9.00
C ARG A 331 1.05 -45.24 -8.48
N GLY A 332 0.61 -46.10 -9.30
CA GLY A 332 0.29 -47.52 -9.03
C GLY A 332 1.15 -48.43 -9.90
#